data_f8cc4903bacd9b47a27b74ec1d8e5bda
#
_entry.id   f8cc4903bacd9b47a27b74ec1d8e5bda
#
_cell.length_a   1.000
_cell.length_b   1.000
_cell.length_c   1.000
_cell.angle_alpha   90.00
_cell.angle_beta   90.00
_cell.angle_gamma   90.00
#
_symmetry.space_group_name_H-M   'P 1'
#
loop_
_entity.id
_entity.type
_entity.pdbx_description
1 polymer ?
#
loop_
_entity_poly.entity_id
_entity_poly.type
_entity_poly.pdbx_seq_one_letter_code
_entity_poly.pdbx_strand_id
1 'polypeptide(L)'
;MKKAFLLLCTLLLVLGCALPLAAYHLTRAVLGPAVSTVRLPLSSPESTASTPEISAAYAGDADRFLIQDASTGQVLELSRREYLIGAVAAEMPVSWPDEALKAQAVAAHSYALYCRDHAAPDSIGWLTADPARRQGCLTDPVLRSYWGTAYETNYARLAALVDEVEHTVLLCDGAPACASYFAISNGRTEASENVWGTALPYLVSVDSSTDLAADHYEYALTLSAQQTAQQLAALGLTADLAAPEQWFGTPEYTAAGYVAALPVCGQRITGTALRQALGLRSTCFTVRYESGAFCFTTKGYGHGVGLSQWGAKALAEQGQNFADILAHYYPGTSLSG
;
A
#
# COMPACT_ATOMS: atom_id res chain seq x y z
N MET A 1 30.79 36.48 -32.63
CA MET A 1 30.77 36.02 -31.22
C MET A 1 29.37 36.05 -30.57
N LYS A 2 28.58 37.14 -30.64
CA LYS A 2 27.24 37.20 -30.01
C LYS A 2 26.25 36.13 -30.53
N LYS A 3 26.24 35.81 -31.85
CA LYS A 3 25.32 34.77 -32.39
C LYS A 3 25.70 33.36 -31.96
N ALA A 4 26.99 33.03 -31.81
CA ALA A 4 27.42 31.72 -31.32
C ALA A 4 27.15 31.52 -29.84
N PHE A 5 27.25 32.60 -29.03
CA PHE A 5 26.90 32.60 -27.62
C PHE A 5 25.41 32.40 -27.40
N LEU A 6 24.57 33.09 -28.21
CA LEU A 6 23.11 32.94 -28.15
C LEU A 6 22.68 31.52 -28.54
N LEU A 7 23.31 30.91 -29.54
CA LEU A 7 23.05 29.53 -29.97
C LEU A 7 23.46 28.53 -28.89
N LEU A 8 24.57 28.75 -28.20
CA LEU A 8 25.03 27.91 -27.09
C LEU A 8 24.09 28.01 -25.87
N CYS A 9 23.62 29.22 -25.54
CA CYS A 9 22.67 29.41 -24.45
C CYS A 9 21.30 28.76 -24.74
N THR A 10 20.79 28.85 -25.98
CA THR A 10 19.55 28.15 -26.36
C THR A 10 19.73 26.64 -26.39
N LEU A 11 20.88 26.12 -26.81
CA LEU A 11 21.17 24.69 -26.79
C LEU A 11 21.27 24.15 -25.36
N LEU A 12 21.88 24.89 -24.45
CA LEU A 12 21.97 24.53 -23.01
C LEU A 12 20.61 24.60 -22.33
N LEU A 13 19.74 25.55 -22.71
CA LEU A 13 18.37 25.66 -22.17
C LEU A 13 17.48 24.50 -22.65
N VAL A 14 17.61 24.12 -23.94
CA VAL A 14 16.89 22.97 -24.51
C VAL A 14 17.37 21.66 -23.89
N LEU A 15 18.68 21.46 -23.73
CA LEU A 15 19.25 20.27 -23.08
C LEU A 15 18.96 20.22 -21.59
N GLY A 16 18.98 21.36 -20.89
CA GLY A 16 18.72 21.44 -19.45
C GLY A 16 17.25 21.22 -19.08
N CYS A 17 16.31 21.63 -19.93
CA CYS A 17 14.87 21.51 -19.64
C CYS A 17 14.20 20.34 -20.38
N ALA A 18 14.57 20.06 -21.63
CA ALA A 18 13.90 19.02 -22.42
C ALA A 18 14.36 17.60 -22.08
N LEU A 19 15.65 17.39 -21.71
CA LEU A 19 16.13 16.07 -21.30
C LEU A 19 15.54 15.57 -19.97
N PRO A 20 15.45 16.38 -18.91
CA PRO A 20 14.76 15.98 -17.69
C PRO A 20 13.27 15.72 -17.90
N LEU A 21 12.61 16.54 -18.77
CA LEU A 21 11.19 16.34 -19.08
C LEU A 21 10.96 15.07 -19.91
N ALA A 22 11.82 14.80 -20.90
CA ALA A 22 11.78 13.58 -21.70
C ALA A 22 12.10 12.34 -20.85
N ALA A 23 13.09 12.42 -19.96
CA ALA A 23 13.40 11.35 -19.02
C ALA A 23 12.25 11.12 -18.04
N TYR A 24 11.62 12.19 -17.54
CA TYR A 24 10.44 12.11 -16.68
C TYR A 24 9.24 11.46 -17.40
N HIS A 25 8.97 11.81 -18.64
CA HIS A 25 7.89 11.22 -19.43
C HIS A 25 8.21 9.78 -19.89
N LEU A 26 9.48 9.47 -20.22
CA LEU A 26 9.90 8.11 -20.57
C LEU A 26 9.85 7.17 -19.35
N THR A 27 10.32 7.61 -18.20
CA THR A 27 10.21 6.84 -16.95
C THR A 27 8.76 6.64 -16.53
N ARG A 28 7.88 7.63 -16.77
CA ARG A 28 6.45 7.51 -16.48
C ARG A 28 5.69 6.63 -17.48
N ALA A 29 6.14 6.58 -18.74
CA ALA A 29 5.54 5.73 -19.78
C ALA A 29 5.98 4.26 -19.69
N VAL A 30 7.19 4.01 -19.18
CA VAL A 30 7.76 2.66 -19.00
C VAL A 30 7.45 2.12 -17.60
N LEU A 31 7.32 3.02 -16.61
CA LEU A 31 7.03 2.71 -15.22
C LEU A 31 5.65 3.31 -14.92
N GLY A 32 4.58 2.58 -15.19
CA GLY A 32 3.24 2.94 -14.72
C GLY A 32 3.26 3.28 -13.23
N PRO A 33 2.27 4.04 -12.70
CA PRO A 33 2.23 4.37 -11.28
C PRO A 33 2.34 3.09 -10.48
N ALA A 34 3.34 3.01 -9.59
CA ALA A 34 3.51 1.90 -8.69
C ALA A 34 2.33 1.92 -7.71
N VAL A 35 1.29 1.20 -8.08
CA VAL A 35 0.22 0.82 -7.17
C VAL A 35 0.69 -0.50 -6.59
N SER A 36 0.91 -0.53 -5.29
CA SER A 36 1.03 -1.78 -4.55
C SER A 36 -0.33 -2.50 -4.69
N THR A 37 -0.51 -3.22 -5.78
CA THR A 37 -1.63 -4.12 -5.95
C THR A 37 -1.30 -5.38 -5.20
N VAL A 38 -1.78 -5.48 -3.98
CA VAL A 38 -1.99 -6.78 -3.34
C VAL A 38 -2.94 -7.55 -4.26
N ARG A 39 -2.40 -8.37 -5.14
CA ARG A 39 -3.17 -9.39 -5.83
C ARG A 39 -3.30 -10.55 -4.84
N LEU A 40 -4.45 -10.64 -4.21
CA LEU A 40 -4.84 -11.89 -3.57
C LEU A 40 -4.89 -12.97 -4.67
N PRO A 41 -4.25 -14.12 -4.48
CA PRO A 41 -4.41 -15.24 -5.39
C PRO A 41 -5.90 -15.63 -5.38
N LEU A 42 -6.58 -15.46 -6.52
CA LEU A 42 -7.94 -15.91 -6.76
C LEU A 42 -7.91 -17.42 -7.01
N SER A 43 -7.93 -18.20 -5.95
CA SER A 43 -8.36 -19.60 -6.00
C SER A 43 -9.52 -19.74 -5.05
N SER A 44 -10.71 -20.00 -5.61
CA SER A 44 -11.88 -20.41 -4.82
C SER A 44 -11.57 -21.74 -4.13
N PRO A 45 -11.70 -21.86 -2.82
CA PRO A 45 -11.60 -23.17 -2.17
C PRO A 45 -12.90 -23.94 -2.43
N GLU A 46 -12.80 -25.06 -3.14
CA GLU A 46 -13.80 -26.11 -3.00
C GLU A 46 -13.74 -26.64 -1.57
N SER A 47 -14.86 -26.49 -0.87
CA SER A 47 -15.06 -26.93 0.51
C SER A 47 -14.98 -28.46 0.60
N THR A 48 -13.88 -28.96 1.14
CA THR A 48 -13.88 -30.23 1.85
C THR A 48 -13.39 -29.96 3.27
N ALA A 49 -14.34 -29.98 4.21
CA ALA A 49 -14.06 -29.83 5.63
C ALA A 49 -13.21 -31.00 6.13
N SER A 50 -11.93 -30.79 6.33
CA SER A 50 -11.09 -31.54 7.24
C SER A 50 -10.52 -30.57 8.25
N THR A 51 -10.79 -30.83 9.54
CA THR A 51 -10.22 -30.10 10.68
C THR A 51 -8.69 -30.08 10.50
N PRO A 52 -8.04 -28.93 10.36
CA PRO A 52 -6.59 -28.91 10.27
C PRO A 52 -6.01 -29.29 11.64
N GLU A 53 -5.29 -30.41 11.69
CA GLU A 53 -4.31 -30.61 12.76
C GLU A 53 -3.38 -29.40 12.77
N ILE A 54 -3.25 -28.75 13.95
CA ILE A 54 -2.29 -27.67 14.17
C ILE A 54 -0.92 -28.25 13.90
N SER A 55 -0.42 -28.04 12.69
CA SER A 55 0.85 -28.58 12.25
C SER A 55 1.97 -27.84 12.98
N ALA A 56 2.78 -28.61 13.72
CA ALA A 56 4.07 -28.15 14.25
C ALA A 56 5.02 -27.60 13.16
N ALA A 57 4.65 -27.71 11.88
CA ALA A 57 5.37 -27.19 10.73
C ALA A 57 5.43 -25.66 10.67
N TYR A 58 4.51 -24.92 11.31
CA TYR A 58 4.60 -23.46 11.38
C TYR A 58 5.83 -22.96 12.14
N ALA A 59 6.31 -23.72 13.11
CA ALA A 59 7.48 -23.36 13.91
C ALA A 59 8.82 -23.74 13.26
N GLY A 60 8.82 -24.63 12.27
CA GLY A 60 10.06 -25.22 11.73
C GLY A 60 10.61 -24.58 10.46
N ASP A 61 9.75 -24.09 9.58
CA ASP A 61 10.15 -23.62 8.22
C ASP A 61 10.12 -22.10 8.04
N ALA A 62 9.87 -21.34 9.07
CA ALA A 62 9.61 -19.90 8.97
C ALA A 62 10.85 -19.00 9.10
N ASP A 63 12.06 -19.55 9.10
CA ASP A 63 13.27 -18.74 9.29
C ASP A 63 13.75 -18.04 8.02
N ARG A 64 13.17 -18.37 6.86
CA ARG A 64 13.54 -17.77 5.58
C ARG A 64 12.33 -17.29 4.81
N PHE A 65 12.43 -16.10 4.23
CA PHE A 65 11.39 -15.44 3.45
C PHE A 65 11.88 -15.24 2.02
N LEU A 66 11.09 -15.69 1.05
CA LEU A 66 11.38 -15.56 -0.38
C LEU A 66 10.57 -14.40 -0.94
N ILE A 67 11.26 -13.33 -1.30
CA ILE A 67 10.65 -12.07 -1.74
C ILE A 67 11.10 -11.79 -3.16
N GLN A 68 10.16 -11.60 -4.09
CA GLN A 68 10.49 -11.18 -5.44
C GLN A 68 10.75 -9.67 -5.48
N ASP A 69 11.95 -9.27 -5.86
CA ASP A 69 12.27 -7.88 -6.17
C ASP A 69 11.63 -7.48 -7.50
N ALA A 70 10.65 -6.58 -7.45
CA ALA A 70 9.89 -6.14 -8.62
C ALA A 70 10.75 -5.35 -9.63
N SER A 71 11.86 -4.75 -9.18
CA SER A 71 12.74 -3.95 -10.04
C SER A 71 13.73 -4.80 -10.82
N THR A 72 14.17 -5.92 -10.25
CA THR A 72 15.20 -6.81 -10.84
C THR A 72 14.64 -8.15 -11.28
N GLY A 73 13.46 -8.54 -10.78
CA GLY A 73 12.87 -9.87 -10.98
C GLY A 73 13.58 -10.99 -10.19
N GLN A 74 14.59 -10.64 -9.39
CA GLN A 74 15.35 -11.61 -8.58
C GLN A 74 14.57 -11.98 -7.31
N VAL A 75 14.84 -13.16 -6.78
CA VAL A 75 14.34 -13.57 -5.46
C VAL A 75 15.37 -13.20 -4.40
N LEU A 76 14.92 -12.43 -3.42
CA LEU A 76 15.65 -12.12 -2.20
C LEU A 76 15.31 -13.22 -1.18
N GLU A 77 16.31 -13.89 -0.67
CA GLU A 77 16.18 -14.84 0.43
C GLU A 77 16.67 -14.16 1.70
N LEU A 78 15.74 -13.83 2.60
CA LEU A 78 16.01 -13.12 3.85
C LEU A 78 15.68 -14.03 5.04
N SER A 79 16.42 -13.91 6.13
CA SER A 79 15.98 -14.43 7.41
C SER A 79 14.71 -13.69 7.86
N ARG A 80 13.90 -14.32 8.73
CA ARG A 80 12.71 -13.68 9.31
C ARG A 80 13.05 -12.32 9.90
N ARG A 81 14.10 -12.25 10.70
CA ARG A 81 14.56 -11.01 11.35
C ARG A 81 14.90 -9.91 10.33
N GLU A 82 15.68 -10.23 9.28
CA GLU A 82 16.02 -9.29 8.22
C GLU A 82 14.78 -8.80 7.47
N TYR A 83 13.86 -9.73 7.16
CA TYR A 83 12.60 -9.38 6.51
C TYR A 83 11.78 -8.41 7.37
N LEU A 84 11.58 -8.72 8.65
CA LEU A 84 10.74 -7.89 9.53
C LEU A 84 11.33 -6.49 9.75
N ILE A 85 12.66 -6.38 9.96
CA ILE A 85 13.34 -5.09 10.05
C ILE A 85 13.14 -4.30 8.75
N GLY A 86 13.36 -4.93 7.60
CA GLY A 86 13.20 -4.31 6.30
C GLY A 86 11.76 -3.92 5.98
N ALA A 87 10.79 -4.74 6.37
CA ALA A 87 9.36 -4.47 6.17
C ALA A 87 8.89 -3.29 7.03
N VAL A 88 9.21 -3.28 8.32
CA VAL A 88 8.85 -2.15 9.20
C VAL A 88 9.51 -0.86 8.72
N ALA A 89 10.79 -0.90 8.34
CA ALA A 89 11.52 0.26 7.86
C ALA A 89 10.98 0.82 6.53
N ALA A 90 10.38 -0.03 5.69
CA ALA A 90 9.73 0.40 4.45
C ALA A 90 8.41 1.15 4.69
N GLU A 91 7.71 0.80 5.77
CA GLU A 91 6.31 1.15 5.98
C GLU A 91 6.14 2.26 7.03
N MET A 92 6.96 2.30 8.07
CA MET A 92 6.82 3.25 9.17
C MET A 92 8.13 4.00 9.46
N PRO A 93 8.08 5.29 9.80
CA PRO A 93 9.24 6.00 10.33
C PRO A 93 9.75 5.35 11.61
N VAL A 94 11.07 5.10 11.69
CA VAL A 94 11.70 4.47 12.86
C VAL A 94 11.51 5.27 14.16
N SER A 95 11.17 6.56 14.08
CA SER A 95 10.89 7.44 15.21
C SER A 95 9.48 7.27 15.82
N TRP A 96 8.63 6.46 15.20
CA TRP A 96 7.29 6.23 15.73
C TRP A 96 7.31 5.39 17.01
N PRO A 97 6.21 5.35 17.80
CA PRO A 97 6.12 4.60 19.05
C PRO A 97 6.45 3.12 18.86
N ASP A 98 7.12 2.53 19.84
CA ASP A 98 7.58 1.14 19.81
C ASP A 98 6.42 0.16 19.60
N GLU A 99 5.28 0.37 20.25
CA GLU A 99 4.13 -0.51 20.14
C GLU A 99 3.49 -0.48 18.74
N ALA A 100 3.53 0.67 18.05
CA ALA A 100 3.09 0.76 16.65
C ALA A 100 4.03 0.00 15.71
N LEU A 101 5.36 0.10 15.93
CA LEU A 101 6.37 -0.61 15.15
C LEU A 101 6.29 -2.12 15.37
N LYS A 102 6.03 -2.57 16.61
CA LYS A 102 5.78 -3.99 16.94
C LYS A 102 4.51 -4.50 16.28
N ALA A 103 3.40 -3.75 16.34
CA ALA A 103 2.15 -4.12 15.66
C ALA A 103 2.36 -4.27 14.14
N GLN A 104 3.10 -3.35 13.52
CA GLN A 104 3.47 -3.44 12.10
C GLN A 104 4.33 -4.68 11.82
N ALA A 105 5.29 -5.02 12.67
CA ALA A 105 6.13 -6.20 12.52
C ALA A 105 5.30 -7.49 12.54
N VAL A 106 4.40 -7.64 13.52
CA VAL A 106 3.50 -8.79 13.63
C VAL A 106 2.54 -8.87 12.44
N ALA A 107 1.98 -7.73 12.01
CA ALA A 107 1.12 -7.70 10.82
C ALA A 107 1.89 -8.13 9.55
N ALA A 108 3.10 -7.60 9.33
CA ALA A 108 3.94 -7.96 8.19
C ALA A 108 4.35 -9.45 8.22
N HIS A 109 4.68 -9.99 9.40
CA HIS A 109 4.98 -11.40 9.59
C HIS A 109 3.80 -12.29 9.20
N SER A 110 2.64 -12.00 9.78
CA SER A 110 1.41 -12.77 9.56
C SER A 110 0.98 -12.74 8.08
N TYR A 111 1.04 -11.55 7.47
CA TYR A 111 0.75 -11.38 6.05
C TYR A 111 1.70 -12.16 5.15
N ALA A 112 3.00 -12.17 5.47
CA ALA A 112 3.99 -12.94 4.69
C ALA A 112 3.75 -14.44 4.77
N LEU A 113 3.43 -14.96 5.97
CA LEU A 113 3.07 -16.37 6.15
C LEU A 113 1.76 -16.71 5.41
N TYR A 114 0.76 -15.83 5.49
CA TYR A 114 -0.47 -15.98 4.71
C TYR A 114 -0.17 -16.08 3.20
N CYS A 115 0.66 -15.18 2.67
CA CYS A 115 1.06 -15.20 1.26
C CYS A 115 1.82 -16.47 0.89
N ARG A 116 2.70 -16.97 1.75
CA ARG A 116 3.41 -18.26 1.56
C ARG A 116 2.42 -19.41 1.41
N ASP A 117 1.44 -19.48 2.33
CA ASP A 117 0.50 -20.59 2.38
C ASP A 117 -0.52 -20.56 1.22
N HIS A 118 -0.66 -19.42 0.57
CA HIS A 118 -1.53 -19.21 -0.59
C HIS A 118 -0.76 -18.98 -1.90
N ALA A 119 0.56 -19.15 -1.88
CA ALA A 119 1.38 -19.01 -3.09
C ALA A 119 1.07 -20.10 -4.10
N ALA A 120 1.06 -19.76 -5.39
CA ALA A 120 0.95 -20.77 -6.43
C ALA A 120 2.17 -21.72 -6.39
N PRO A 121 2.01 -23.00 -6.73
CA PRO A 121 3.08 -24.01 -6.63
C PRO A 121 4.34 -23.67 -7.43
N ASP A 122 4.21 -22.85 -8.48
CA ASP A 122 5.29 -22.39 -9.37
C ASP A 122 5.79 -20.98 -9.01
N SER A 123 5.33 -20.39 -7.93
CA SER A 123 5.77 -19.07 -7.47
C SER A 123 7.24 -19.10 -7.08
N ILE A 124 8.01 -18.14 -7.59
CA ILE A 124 9.42 -17.97 -7.25
C ILE A 124 9.64 -17.20 -5.95
N GLY A 125 8.59 -16.57 -5.42
CA GLY A 125 8.56 -15.85 -4.15
C GLY A 125 7.14 -15.73 -3.61
N TRP A 126 7.02 -15.45 -2.31
CA TRP A 126 5.70 -15.35 -1.63
C TRP A 126 5.16 -13.93 -1.64
N LEU A 127 6.07 -12.97 -1.63
CA LEU A 127 5.81 -11.55 -1.60
C LEU A 127 6.54 -10.86 -2.73
N THR A 128 6.05 -9.69 -3.09
CA THR A 128 6.75 -8.79 -3.99
C THR A 128 7.14 -7.53 -3.23
N ALA A 129 8.40 -7.13 -3.31
CA ALA A 129 8.90 -5.88 -2.78
C ALA A 129 9.60 -5.07 -3.89
N ASP A 130 9.71 -3.77 -3.72
CA ASP A 130 10.53 -2.89 -4.57
C ASP A 130 11.47 -2.09 -3.67
N PRO A 131 12.63 -2.66 -3.27
CA PRO A 131 13.59 -1.98 -2.41
C PRO A 131 14.09 -0.65 -2.99
N ALA A 132 14.20 -0.56 -4.32
CA ALA A 132 14.64 0.66 -5.00
C ALA A 132 13.62 1.81 -4.83
N ARG A 133 12.33 1.48 -4.71
CA ARG A 133 11.24 2.44 -4.42
C ARG A 133 10.87 2.50 -2.94
N ARG A 134 11.56 1.73 -2.10
CA ARG A 134 11.31 1.60 -0.66
C ARG A 134 9.89 1.11 -0.37
N GLN A 135 9.48 0.02 -1.01
CA GLN A 135 8.16 -0.58 -0.86
C GLN A 135 8.28 -2.04 -0.44
N GLY A 136 7.45 -2.44 0.51
CA GLY A 136 7.29 -3.81 0.98
C GLY A 136 8.41 -4.31 1.89
N CYS A 137 9.67 -4.24 1.48
CA CYS A 137 10.82 -4.62 2.30
C CYS A 137 12.10 -3.93 1.83
N LEU A 138 12.91 -3.43 2.76
CA LEU A 138 14.21 -2.82 2.48
C LEU A 138 15.34 -3.79 2.87
N THR A 139 16.27 -4.01 1.95
CA THR A 139 17.47 -4.79 2.22
C THR A 139 18.51 -3.97 2.99
N ASP A 140 19.46 -4.61 3.66
CA ASP A 140 20.52 -3.93 4.43
C ASP A 140 21.27 -2.85 3.61
N PRO A 141 21.70 -3.09 2.36
CA PRO A 141 22.33 -2.04 1.56
C PRO A 141 21.42 -0.81 1.33
N VAL A 142 20.12 -1.03 1.16
CA VAL A 142 19.14 0.05 0.98
C VAL A 142 18.95 0.81 2.29
N LEU A 143 18.86 0.13 3.43
CA LEU A 143 18.76 0.73 4.75
C LEU A 143 19.98 1.60 5.07
N ARG A 144 21.19 1.13 4.75
CA ARG A 144 22.45 1.91 4.92
C ARG A 144 22.41 3.18 4.08
N SER A 145 21.99 3.08 2.84
CA SER A 145 21.85 4.25 1.96
C SER A 145 20.77 5.21 2.43
N TYR A 146 19.65 4.67 2.93
CA TYR A 146 18.48 5.45 3.35
C TYR A 146 18.73 6.25 4.62
N TRP A 147 19.32 5.60 5.64
CA TRP A 147 19.57 6.23 6.95
C TRP A 147 20.94 6.90 7.07
N GLY A 148 21.88 6.58 6.18
CA GLY A 148 23.23 7.17 6.20
C GLY A 148 23.88 7.03 7.57
N THR A 149 24.28 8.15 8.18
CA THR A 149 24.95 8.17 9.49
C THR A 149 24.06 7.70 10.66
N ALA A 150 22.73 7.70 10.48
CA ALA A 150 21.79 7.21 11.50
C ALA A 150 21.53 5.69 11.40
N TYR A 151 22.16 5.00 10.44
CA TYR A 151 21.91 3.58 10.19
C TYR A 151 22.07 2.72 11.43
N GLU A 152 23.22 2.78 12.10
CA GLU A 152 23.53 1.90 13.25
C GLU A 152 22.50 2.08 14.38
N THR A 153 22.11 3.33 14.68
CA THR A 153 21.13 3.64 15.72
C THR A 153 19.73 3.16 15.34
N ASN A 154 19.30 3.45 14.11
CA ASN A 154 17.97 3.08 13.64
C ASN A 154 17.82 1.57 13.49
N TYR A 155 18.85 0.91 12.95
CA TYR A 155 18.86 -0.54 12.79
C TYR A 155 18.81 -1.24 14.15
N ALA A 156 19.66 -0.82 15.10
CA ALA A 156 19.69 -1.40 16.43
C ALA A 156 18.34 -1.25 17.17
N ARG A 157 17.67 -0.09 17.01
CA ARG A 157 16.33 0.14 17.58
C ARG A 157 15.29 -0.82 16.98
N LEU A 158 15.16 -0.88 15.65
CA LEU A 158 14.20 -1.79 15.02
C LEU A 158 14.52 -3.25 15.31
N ALA A 159 15.79 -3.61 15.32
CA ALA A 159 16.22 -4.96 15.64
C ALA A 159 15.77 -5.39 17.05
N ALA A 160 15.95 -4.53 18.06
CA ALA A 160 15.50 -4.82 19.42
C ALA A 160 13.97 -5.00 19.50
N LEU A 161 13.19 -4.16 18.81
CA LEU A 161 11.73 -4.28 18.78
C LEU A 161 11.26 -5.52 18.03
N VAL A 162 11.91 -5.86 16.94
CA VAL A 162 11.61 -7.08 16.17
C VAL A 162 11.95 -8.32 16.99
N ASP A 163 13.08 -8.36 17.69
CA ASP A 163 13.49 -9.48 18.54
C ASP A 163 12.46 -9.80 19.65
N GLU A 164 11.64 -8.82 20.08
CA GLU A 164 10.58 -9.04 21.05
C GLU A 164 9.34 -9.74 20.45
N VAL A 165 9.10 -9.61 19.13
CA VAL A 165 7.85 -10.06 18.49
C VAL A 165 8.06 -10.96 17.27
N GLU A 166 9.28 -11.29 16.89
CA GLU A 166 9.58 -12.01 15.64
C GLU A 166 8.96 -13.41 15.54
N HIS A 167 8.57 -14.01 16.68
CA HIS A 167 7.87 -15.30 16.72
C HIS A 167 6.35 -15.16 16.84
N THR A 168 5.85 -13.93 17.01
CA THR A 168 4.43 -13.68 17.15
C THR A 168 3.76 -13.62 15.77
N VAL A 169 2.66 -14.36 15.63
CA VAL A 169 1.83 -14.42 14.42
C VAL A 169 0.38 -14.16 14.76
N LEU A 170 -0.30 -13.35 13.98
CA LEU A 170 -1.74 -13.14 14.07
C LEU A 170 -2.47 -14.28 13.37
N LEU A 171 -3.32 -14.99 14.09
CA LEU A 171 -4.02 -16.18 13.60
C LEU A 171 -5.53 -15.96 13.52
N CYS A 172 -6.15 -16.50 12.47
CA CYS A 172 -7.59 -16.72 12.38
C CYS A 172 -7.81 -18.22 12.17
N ASP A 173 -8.62 -18.83 13.04
CA ASP A 173 -8.91 -20.29 13.01
C ASP A 173 -7.64 -21.17 12.97
N GLY A 174 -6.57 -20.73 13.65
CA GLY A 174 -5.30 -21.45 13.75
C GLY A 174 -4.36 -21.28 12.54
N ALA A 175 -4.75 -20.52 11.50
CA ALA A 175 -3.92 -20.20 10.33
C ALA A 175 -3.48 -18.73 10.34
N PRO A 176 -2.34 -18.36 9.71
CA PRO A 176 -1.91 -16.98 9.59
C PRO A 176 -2.96 -16.10 8.93
N ALA A 177 -3.27 -14.97 9.56
CA ALA A 177 -4.22 -14.02 9.04
C ALA A 177 -3.63 -13.21 7.87
N CYS A 178 -4.48 -12.86 6.91
CA CYS A 178 -4.18 -11.86 5.88
C CYS A 178 -4.11 -10.46 6.51
N ALA A 179 -3.08 -10.22 7.31
CA ALA A 179 -2.95 -9.01 8.11
C ALA A 179 -2.50 -7.82 7.26
N SER A 180 -3.35 -7.37 6.35
CA SER A 180 -3.10 -6.22 5.48
C SER A 180 -3.07 -4.90 6.24
N TYR A 181 -2.27 -3.94 5.77
CA TYR A 181 -2.10 -2.64 6.39
C TYR A 181 -1.99 -1.54 5.33
N PHE A 182 -2.21 -0.31 5.75
CA PHE A 182 -2.18 0.87 4.88
C PHE A 182 -1.90 2.14 5.70
N ALA A 183 -1.60 3.26 5.03
CA ALA A 183 -1.09 4.45 5.71
C ALA A 183 -2.14 5.16 6.57
N ILE A 184 -3.26 5.63 6.00
CA ILE A 184 -4.23 6.52 6.66
C ILE A 184 -5.64 6.17 6.17
N SER A 185 -6.59 5.92 7.09
CA SER A 185 -8.01 5.73 6.75
C SER A 185 -8.74 7.07 6.53
N ASN A 186 -10.01 7.02 6.13
CA ASN A 186 -10.89 8.20 6.11
C ASN A 186 -11.54 8.50 7.47
N GLY A 187 -11.09 7.83 8.54
CA GLY A 187 -11.68 7.81 9.88
C GLY A 187 -12.30 6.46 10.25
N ARG A 188 -12.40 5.55 9.28
CA ARG A 188 -12.81 4.15 9.44
C ARG A 188 -12.06 3.26 8.48
N THR A 189 -11.79 2.02 8.86
CA THR A 189 -11.25 1.05 7.89
C THR A 189 -12.35 0.55 6.96
N GLU A 190 -11.96 -0.03 5.83
CA GLU A 190 -12.87 -0.63 4.87
C GLU A 190 -12.90 -2.15 5.03
N ALA A 191 -14.03 -2.79 4.69
CA ALA A 191 -14.14 -4.23 4.68
C ALA A 191 -13.49 -4.84 3.43
N SER A 192 -12.89 -6.02 3.59
CA SER A 192 -12.10 -6.68 2.53
C SER A 192 -12.91 -6.99 1.27
N GLU A 193 -14.18 -7.37 1.40
CA GLU A 193 -15.06 -7.66 0.27
C GLU A 193 -15.30 -6.45 -0.64
N ASN A 194 -15.28 -5.24 -0.10
CA ASN A 194 -15.46 -4.01 -0.88
C ASN A 194 -14.25 -3.65 -1.74
N VAL A 195 -13.07 -4.15 -1.36
CA VAL A 195 -11.81 -3.84 -2.06
C VAL A 195 -11.34 -5.01 -2.93
N TRP A 196 -11.48 -6.24 -2.41
CA TRP A 196 -10.93 -7.46 -3.06
C TRP A 196 -12.00 -8.48 -3.47
N GLY A 197 -13.29 -8.24 -3.12
CA GLY A 197 -14.39 -9.12 -3.47
C GLY A 197 -14.53 -10.36 -2.58
N THR A 198 -13.65 -10.55 -1.60
CA THR A 198 -13.68 -11.66 -0.65
C THR A 198 -13.82 -11.14 0.76
N ALA A 199 -14.84 -11.62 1.49
CA ALA A 199 -15.04 -11.29 2.89
C ALA A 199 -14.12 -12.13 3.78
N LEU A 200 -13.29 -11.46 4.56
CA LEU A 200 -12.50 -12.07 5.63
C LEU A 200 -13.07 -11.58 6.98
N PRO A 201 -13.42 -12.48 7.92
CA PRO A 201 -14.22 -12.12 9.09
C PRO A 201 -13.54 -11.12 10.04
N TYR A 202 -12.24 -10.99 9.95
CA TYR A 202 -11.40 -10.09 10.73
C TYR A 202 -10.96 -8.83 9.97
N LEU A 203 -11.23 -8.72 8.66
CA LEU A 203 -10.97 -7.53 7.84
C LEU A 203 -12.28 -6.78 7.58
N VAL A 204 -12.84 -6.27 8.65
CA VAL A 204 -14.10 -5.51 8.67
C VAL A 204 -13.85 -4.02 8.91
N SER A 205 -14.88 -3.21 8.73
CA SER A 205 -14.79 -1.77 9.03
C SER A 205 -14.76 -1.55 10.55
N VAL A 206 -13.66 -0.99 11.04
CA VAL A 206 -13.49 -0.56 12.44
C VAL A 206 -13.28 0.95 12.53
N ASP A 207 -13.48 1.53 13.72
CA ASP A 207 -13.18 2.94 13.96
C ASP A 207 -11.67 3.20 13.83
N SER A 208 -11.32 4.28 13.17
CA SER A 208 -9.96 4.79 13.05
C SER A 208 -9.99 6.33 13.00
N SER A 209 -10.88 6.92 13.82
CA SER A 209 -11.12 8.37 13.85
C SER A 209 -9.88 9.18 14.23
N THR A 210 -8.89 8.56 14.88
CA THR A 210 -7.57 9.17 15.14
C THR A 210 -6.83 9.56 13.86
N ASP A 211 -7.11 8.91 12.74
CA ASP A 211 -6.51 9.22 11.43
C ASP A 211 -6.91 10.61 10.90
N LEU A 212 -8.02 11.17 11.36
CA LEU A 212 -8.47 12.50 10.94
C LEU A 212 -7.47 13.60 11.32
N ALA A 213 -6.60 13.35 12.30
CA ALA A 213 -5.53 14.24 12.72
C ALA A 213 -4.18 13.94 12.04
N ALA A 214 -4.15 12.99 11.11
CA ALA A 214 -2.91 12.58 10.45
C ALA A 214 -2.38 13.69 9.53
N ASP A 215 -1.07 13.86 9.50
CA ASP A 215 -0.42 14.74 8.52
C ASP A 215 -0.77 14.25 7.11
N HIS A 216 -1.10 15.19 6.24
CA HIS A 216 -1.49 14.88 4.86
C HIS A 216 -2.75 13.99 4.72
N TYR A 217 -3.65 14.02 5.72
CA TYR A 217 -4.94 13.32 5.69
C TYR A 217 -5.73 13.63 4.41
N GLU A 218 -5.72 14.88 3.98
CA GLU A 218 -6.38 15.34 2.76
C GLU A 218 -5.36 15.70 1.69
N TYR A 219 -5.63 15.31 0.44
CA TYR A 219 -4.76 15.59 -0.69
C TYR A 219 -5.57 15.91 -1.94
N ALA A 220 -5.22 17.00 -2.63
CA ALA A 220 -5.82 17.41 -3.89
C ALA A 220 -4.89 17.07 -5.07
N LEU A 221 -5.45 16.40 -6.08
CA LEU A 221 -4.82 16.14 -7.37
C LEU A 221 -5.59 16.88 -8.45
N THR A 222 -4.92 17.75 -9.20
CA THR A 222 -5.52 18.46 -10.33
C THR A 222 -4.98 17.90 -11.65
N LEU A 223 -5.88 17.52 -12.55
CA LEU A 223 -5.58 17.00 -13.89
C LEU A 223 -6.37 17.80 -14.92
N SER A 224 -5.76 18.21 -16.03
CA SER A 224 -6.50 18.78 -17.16
C SER A 224 -7.48 17.76 -17.73
N ALA A 225 -8.50 18.21 -18.45
CA ALA A 225 -9.43 17.31 -19.15
C ALA A 225 -8.69 16.31 -20.06
N GLN A 226 -7.67 16.75 -20.80
CA GLN A 226 -6.86 15.87 -21.64
C GLN A 226 -6.10 14.80 -20.85
N GLN A 227 -5.47 15.17 -19.71
CA GLN A 227 -4.76 14.21 -18.87
C GLN A 227 -5.74 13.20 -18.26
N THR A 228 -6.91 13.66 -17.80
CA THR A 228 -7.95 12.78 -17.26
C THR A 228 -8.46 11.83 -18.33
N ALA A 229 -8.78 12.31 -19.55
CA ALA A 229 -9.19 11.46 -20.66
C ALA A 229 -8.15 10.38 -20.99
N GLN A 230 -6.86 10.75 -21.03
CA GLN A 230 -5.78 9.81 -21.27
C GLN A 230 -5.70 8.72 -20.21
N GLN A 231 -5.89 9.07 -18.94
CA GLN A 231 -5.88 8.09 -17.84
C GLN A 231 -7.14 7.20 -17.86
N LEU A 232 -8.32 7.76 -18.17
CA LEU A 232 -9.57 7.00 -18.31
C LEU A 232 -9.54 6.03 -19.50
N ALA A 233 -8.78 6.33 -20.55
CA ALA A 233 -8.58 5.41 -21.67
C ALA A 233 -7.98 4.05 -21.26
N ALA A 234 -7.18 4.01 -20.19
CA ALA A 234 -6.67 2.75 -19.64
C ALA A 234 -7.77 1.84 -19.06
N LEU A 235 -8.95 2.40 -18.78
CA LEU A 235 -10.15 1.66 -18.36
C LEU A 235 -11.08 1.32 -19.56
N GLY A 236 -10.65 1.59 -20.79
CA GLY A 236 -11.47 1.41 -21.99
C GLY A 236 -12.54 2.49 -22.18
N LEU A 237 -12.44 3.62 -21.48
CA LEU A 237 -13.42 4.70 -21.56
C LEU A 237 -13.03 5.72 -22.64
N THR A 238 -14.05 6.19 -23.38
CA THR A 238 -13.90 7.31 -24.31
C THR A 238 -14.55 8.54 -23.69
N ALA A 239 -13.76 9.58 -23.44
CA ALA A 239 -14.21 10.82 -22.83
C ALA A 239 -14.43 11.90 -23.89
N ASP A 240 -15.62 12.54 -23.90
CA ASP A 240 -15.93 13.64 -24.79
C ASP A 240 -15.34 14.94 -24.27
N LEU A 241 -14.29 15.42 -24.89
CA LEU A 241 -13.63 16.68 -24.53
C LEU A 241 -14.49 17.93 -24.74
N ALA A 242 -15.64 17.82 -25.44
CA ALA A 242 -16.56 18.95 -25.59
C ALA A 242 -17.49 19.13 -24.38
N ALA A 243 -17.64 18.10 -23.53
CA ALA A 243 -18.54 18.12 -22.37
C ALA A 243 -17.88 17.45 -21.13
N PRO A 244 -16.72 17.94 -20.64
CA PRO A 244 -16.00 17.28 -19.54
C PRO A 244 -16.80 17.24 -18.23
N GLU A 245 -17.65 18.24 -17.98
CA GLU A 245 -18.48 18.34 -16.78
C GLU A 245 -19.46 17.16 -16.61
N GLN A 246 -19.72 16.40 -17.67
CA GLN A 246 -20.62 15.26 -17.68
C GLN A 246 -19.92 13.91 -17.44
N TRP A 247 -18.58 13.89 -17.31
CA TRP A 247 -17.85 12.63 -17.25
C TRP A 247 -18.09 11.86 -15.96
N PHE A 248 -18.22 12.52 -14.82
CA PHE A 248 -18.37 11.87 -13.53
C PHE A 248 -19.79 12.07 -12.98
N GLY A 249 -20.47 10.96 -12.74
CA GLY A 249 -21.79 10.96 -12.12
C GLY A 249 -21.74 10.88 -10.60
N THR A 250 -22.91 10.64 -9.98
CA THR A 250 -23.04 10.54 -8.52
C THR A 250 -22.39 9.25 -8.00
N PRO A 251 -21.50 9.31 -7.02
CA PRO A 251 -20.87 8.13 -6.42
C PRO A 251 -21.84 7.30 -5.58
N GLU A 252 -21.66 6.00 -5.63
CA GLU A 252 -22.16 5.03 -4.66
C GLU A 252 -21.10 4.84 -3.59
N TYR A 253 -21.48 4.88 -2.31
CA TYR A 253 -20.54 4.74 -1.20
C TYR A 253 -20.74 3.42 -0.45
N THR A 254 -19.63 2.88 0.08
CA THR A 254 -19.65 1.79 1.06
C THR A 254 -20.16 2.31 2.41
N ALA A 255 -20.48 1.40 3.33
CA ALA A 255 -20.85 1.78 4.70
C ALA A 255 -19.73 2.52 5.45
N ALA A 256 -18.47 2.32 5.05
CA ALA A 256 -17.31 3.01 5.59
C ALA A 256 -17.02 4.37 4.92
N GLY A 257 -17.84 4.79 3.93
CA GLY A 257 -17.72 6.10 3.28
C GLY A 257 -16.68 6.17 2.16
N TYR A 258 -16.21 5.04 1.66
CA TYR A 258 -15.38 4.99 0.46
C TYR A 258 -16.25 4.89 -0.81
N VAL A 259 -15.76 5.35 -1.93
CA VAL A 259 -16.45 5.22 -3.21
C VAL A 259 -16.41 3.75 -3.66
N ALA A 260 -17.56 3.10 -3.62
CA ALA A 260 -17.73 1.74 -4.14
C ALA A 260 -17.69 1.75 -5.68
N ALA A 261 -18.47 2.63 -6.28
CA ALA A 261 -18.50 2.85 -7.73
C ALA A 261 -19.13 4.20 -8.06
N LEU A 262 -18.94 4.65 -9.30
CA LEU A 262 -19.69 5.79 -9.86
C LEU A 262 -19.77 5.67 -11.38
N PRO A 263 -20.76 6.34 -12.02
CA PRO A 263 -20.77 6.49 -13.47
C PRO A 263 -19.60 7.34 -13.94
N VAL A 264 -18.84 6.85 -14.92
CA VAL A 264 -17.77 7.61 -15.59
C VAL A 264 -17.92 7.44 -17.09
N CYS A 265 -18.10 8.54 -17.82
CA CYS A 265 -18.39 8.53 -19.26
C CYS A 265 -19.52 7.55 -19.64
N GLY A 266 -20.57 7.51 -18.81
CA GLY A 266 -21.74 6.63 -19.00
C GLY A 266 -21.56 5.17 -18.59
N GLN A 267 -20.40 4.75 -18.09
CA GLN A 267 -20.14 3.39 -17.60
C GLN A 267 -19.96 3.38 -16.08
N ARG A 268 -20.42 2.33 -15.40
CA ARG A 268 -20.22 2.14 -13.96
C ARG A 268 -18.82 1.62 -13.70
N ILE A 269 -17.99 2.43 -13.04
CA ILE A 269 -16.58 2.12 -12.72
C ILE A 269 -16.41 2.04 -11.20
N THR A 270 -15.67 1.04 -10.71
CA THR A 270 -15.41 0.90 -9.27
C THR A 270 -14.43 1.98 -8.78
N GLY A 271 -14.58 2.39 -7.50
CA GLY A 271 -13.65 3.33 -6.88
C GLY A 271 -12.20 2.85 -6.92
N THR A 272 -11.97 1.54 -6.75
CA THR A 272 -10.64 0.93 -6.83
C THR A 272 -10.03 1.06 -8.23
N ALA A 273 -10.79 0.80 -9.29
CA ALA A 273 -10.31 0.96 -10.67
C ALA A 273 -9.96 2.42 -10.98
N LEU A 274 -10.81 3.37 -10.53
CA LEU A 274 -10.53 4.80 -10.69
C LEU A 274 -9.32 5.25 -9.89
N ARG A 275 -9.20 4.81 -8.63
CA ARG A 275 -8.01 5.11 -7.82
C ARG A 275 -6.73 4.69 -8.55
N GLN A 276 -6.72 3.50 -9.12
CA GLN A 276 -5.56 2.98 -9.87
C GLN A 276 -5.29 3.79 -11.14
N ALA A 277 -6.31 4.00 -11.96
CA ALA A 277 -6.17 4.69 -13.25
C ALA A 277 -5.75 6.15 -13.09
N LEU A 278 -6.30 6.86 -12.10
CA LEU A 278 -6.05 8.27 -11.85
C LEU A 278 -4.89 8.53 -10.87
N GLY A 279 -4.30 7.50 -10.25
CA GLY A 279 -3.24 7.65 -9.26
C GLY A 279 -3.72 8.33 -7.97
N LEU A 280 -4.97 8.11 -7.54
CA LEU A 280 -5.52 8.70 -6.33
C LEU A 280 -4.96 8.01 -5.08
N ARG A 281 -4.79 8.77 -4.00
CA ARG A 281 -4.26 8.23 -2.74
C ARG A 281 -5.18 7.20 -2.08
N SER A 282 -6.50 7.41 -2.14
CA SER A 282 -7.50 6.51 -1.58
C SER A 282 -8.74 6.43 -2.47
N THR A 283 -9.66 5.54 -2.16
CA THR A 283 -11.00 5.48 -2.75
C THR A 283 -12.00 6.39 -2.03
N CYS A 284 -11.62 7.08 -0.95
CA CYS A 284 -12.43 8.15 -0.36
C CYS A 284 -12.08 9.46 -1.04
N PHE A 285 -12.78 9.79 -2.12
CA PHE A 285 -12.50 11.00 -2.89
C PHE A 285 -13.79 11.71 -3.34
N THR A 286 -13.63 12.99 -3.67
CA THR A 286 -14.59 13.79 -4.42
C THR A 286 -13.93 14.31 -5.69
N VAL A 287 -14.74 14.62 -6.71
CA VAL A 287 -14.26 15.21 -7.96
C VAL A 287 -15.06 16.46 -8.29
N ARG A 288 -14.37 17.50 -8.77
CA ARG A 288 -14.97 18.73 -9.31
C ARG A 288 -14.28 19.09 -10.59
N TYR A 289 -15.06 19.62 -11.55
CA TYR A 289 -14.54 20.18 -12.79
C TYR A 289 -14.62 21.71 -12.72
N GLU A 290 -13.49 22.37 -12.78
CA GLU A 290 -13.40 23.82 -12.70
C GLU A 290 -12.26 24.32 -13.60
N SER A 291 -12.49 25.41 -14.34
CA SER A 291 -11.47 26.08 -15.15
C SER A 291 -10.70 25.16 -16.11
N GLY A 292 -11.39 24.16 -16.71
CA GLY A 292 -10.78 23.26 -17.67
C GLY A 292 -10.02 22.07 -17.06
N ALA A 293 -10.10 21.87 -15.75
CA ALA A 293 -9.40 20.80 -15.03
C ALA A 293 -10.32 20.09 -14.02
N PHE A 294 -10.02 18.84 -13.74
CA PHE A 294 -10.62 18.06 -12.67
C PHE A 294 -9.76 18.18 -11.41
N CYS A 295 -10.39 18.56 -10.31
CA CYS A 295 -9.78 18.52 -8.99
C CYS A 295 -10.35 17.31 -8.23
N PHE A 296 -9.50 16.34 -7.93
CA PHE A 296 -9.80 15.18 -7.09
C PHE A 296 -9.28 15.44 -5.69
N THR A 297 -10.18 15.50 -4.71
CA THR A 297 -9.79 15.62 -3.29
C THR A 297 -9.96 14.27 -2.63
N THR A 298 -8.87 13.66 -2.17
CA THR A 298 -8.85 12.37 -1.46
C THR A 298 -8.67 12.57 0.03
N LYS A 299 -9.32 11.72 0.84
CA LYS A 299 -9.13 11.61 2.29
C LYS A 299 -8.53 10.25 2.61
N GLY A 300 -7.47 10.26 3.45
CA GLY A 300 -6.70 9.07 3.75
C GLY A 300 -5.71 8.68 2.64
N TYR A 301 -4.97 7.59 2.88
CA TYR A 301 -3.95 7.08 1.96
C TYR A 301 -3.84 5.56 2.08
N GLY A 302 -4.10 4.85 1.01
CA GLY A 302 -4.07 3.39 0.92
C GLY A 302 -5.40 2.77 0.49
N HIS A 303 -5.51 1.45 0.64
CA HIS A 303 -6.71 0.69 0.28
C HIS A 303 -7.78 0.68 1.38
N GLY A 304 -7.41 1.06 2.60
CA GLY A 304 -8.34 1.20 3.71
C GLY A 304 -8.60 -0.06 4.53
N VAL A 305 -8.08 -1.23 4.16
CA VAL A 305 -8.42 -2.52 4.80
C VAL A 305 -7.37 -2.94 5.81
N GLY A 306 -7.79 -3.35 7.02
CA GLY A 306 -6.92 -3.81 8.09
C GLY A 306 -6.29 -2.68 8.90
N LEU A 307 -5.00 -2.78 9.26
CA LEU A 307 -4.33 -1.84 10.17
C LEU A 307 -4.02 -0.50 9.47
N SER A 308 -4.55 0.59 10.04
CA SER A 308 -4.07 1.93 9.70
C SER A 308 -2.77 2.22 10.44
N GLN A 309 -1.72 2.57 9.71
CA GLN A 309 -0.41 2.87 10.31
C GLN A 309 -0.45 4.12 11.19
N TRP A 310 -1.13 5.17 10.76
CA TRP A 310 -1.34 6.38 11.58
C TRP A 310 -2.25 6.12 12.77
N GLY A 311 -3.28 5.30 12.60
CA GLY A 311 -4.14 4.87 13.68
C GLY A 311 -3.37 4.05 14.72
N ALA A 312 -2.52 3.12 14.29
CA ALA A 312 -1.65 2.35 15.17
C ALA A 312 -0.69 3.26 15.96
N LYS A 313 -0.09 4.27 15.28
CA LYS A 313 0.72 5.31 15.94
C LYS A 313 -0.07 6.02 17.02
N ALA A 314 -1.28 6.51 16.71
CA ALA A 314 -2.11 7.26 17.64
C ALA A 314 -2.56 6.42 18.85
N LEU A 315 -2.92 5.14 18.62
CA LEU A 315 -3.29 4.22 19.69
C LEU A 315 -2.08 3.92 20.62
N ALA A 316 -0.90 3.74 20.06
CA ALA A 316 0.34 3.59 20.84
C ALA A 316 0.67 4.84 21.65
N GLU A 317 0.49 6.05 21.11
CA GLU A 317 0.64 7.32 21.82
C GLU A 317 -0.38 7.48 22.98
N GLN A 318 -1.53 6.81 22.88
CA GLN A 318 -2.54 6.73 23.93
C GLN A 318 -2.25 5.62 24.97
N GLY A 319 -1.11 4.91 24.83
CA GLY A 319 -0.65 3.89 25.77
C GLY A 319 -1.15 2.47 25.48
N GLN A 320 -1.74 2.22 24.30
CA GLN A 320 -2.08 0.85 23.90
C GLN A 320 -0.83 0.08 23.49
N ASN A 321 -0.74 -1.19 23.89
CA ASN A 321 0.31 -2.08 23.46
C ASN A 321 0.02 -2.67 22.07
N PHE A 322 1.00 -3.34 21.45
CA PHE A 322 0.87 -3.89 20.10
C PHE A 322 -0.26 -4.93 19.98
N ALA A 323 -0.52 -5.70 21.04
CA ALA A 323 -1.58 -6.72 21.04
C ALA A 323 -2.97 -6.06 21.02
N ASP A 324 -3.17 -4.98 21.79
CA ASP A 324 -4.41 -4.22 21.80
C ASP A 324 -4.65 -3.55 20.42
N ILE A 325 -3.59 -2.98 19.82
CA ILE A 325 -3.64 -2.37 18.49
C ILE A 325 -4.04 -3.41 17.44
N LEU A 326 -3.44 -4.60 17.45
CA LEU A 326 -3.78 -5.67 16.51
C LEU A 326 -5.21 -6.19 16.74
N ALA A 327 -5.63 -6.38 17.97
CA ALA A 327 -7.00 -6.80 18.31
C ALA A 327 -8.05 -5.77 17.85
N HIS A 328 -7.72 -4.48 17.87
CA HIS A 328 -8.57 -3.42 17.36
C HIS A 328 -8.77 -3.51 15.83
N TYR A 329 -7.67 -3.66 15.08
CA TYR A 329 -7.72 -3.65 13.60
C TYR A 329 -8.07 -5.01 12.97
N TYR A 330 -7.91 -6.09 13.71
CA TYR A 330 -8.20 -7.46 13.26
C TYR A 330 -9.07 -8.21 14.31
N PRO A 331 -10.31 -7.74 14.52
CA PRO A 331 -11.20 -8.34 15.54
C PRO A 331 -11.45 -9.82 15.24
N GLY A 332 -11.46 -10.64 16.29
CA GLY A 332 -11.70 -12.08 16.17
C GLY A 332 -10.46 -12.92 15.84
N THR A 333 -9.29 -12.30 15.71
CA THR A 333 -8.01 -13.01 15.60
C THR A 333 -7.39 -13.26 16.98
N SER A 334 -6.36 -14.11 17.03
CA SER A 334 -5.56 -14.37 18.23
C SER A 334 -4.07 -14.27 17.90
N LEU A 335 -3.24 -14.00 18.90
CA LEU A 335 -1.78 -14.03 18.75
C LEU A 335 -1.26 -15.42 19.12
N SER A 336 -0.34 -15.96 18.28
CA SER A 336 0.51 -17.08 18.70
C SER A 336 1.44 -16.57 19.78
N GLY A 337 1.49 -17.21 20.90
CA GLY A 337 2.38 -16.86 22.02
C GLY A 337 3.51 -17.84 22.15
#